data_8298854f17dfb09e22c40d2e9952451d
#
_entry.id   8298854f17dfb09e22c40d2e9952451d
#
_cell.length_a   1.000
_cell.length_b   1.000
_cell.length_c   1.000
_cell.angle_alpha   90.00
_cell.angle_beta   90.00
_cell.angle_gamma   90.00
#
_symmetry.space_group_name_H-M   'P 1'
#
loop_
_entity.id
_entity.type
_entity.pdbx_description
1 polymer ?
#
loop_
_entity_poly.entity_id
_entity_poly.type
_entity_poly.pdbx_seq_one_letter_code
_entity_poly.pdbx_strand_id
1 'polypeptide(L)'
;MKASRASPLVGRNATRDRQRIGRSGAQSVRQRFPTLSSLQLDFDFSDASEFIPSPQVTVFHPPAPAYFCFSCPYSDCDGEFDLTKPVDLAVSSGETQTGGQIRCVGTRHGGVACTLCLEFSISPHRS
;
A
#
# COMPACT_ATOMS: atom_id res chain seq x y z
N MET A 1 -28.97 -21.87 2.10
CA MET A 1 -28.54 -20.62 2.62
C MET A 1 -27.22 -20.24 2.00
N LYS A 2 -27.07 -19.05 1.72
CA LYS A 2 -25.81 -18.63 1.15
C LYS A 2 -24.68 -18.83 2.13
N ALA A 3 -23.53 -19.10 1.60
CA ALA A 3 -22.34 -19.14 2.40
C ALA A 3 -22.21 -17.84 3.15
N SER A 4 -21.75 -17.94 4.37
CA SER A 4 -21.51 -16.77 5.14
C SER A 4 -20.44 -15.94 4.45
N ARG A 5 -20.76 -14.72 4.18
CA ARG A 5 -19.77 -13.77 3.73
C ARG A 5 -19.03 -13.23 4.92
N ALA A 6 -17.73 -13.15 4.79
CA ALA A 6 -16.96 -12.43 5.77
C ALA A 6 -17.44 -10.98 5.81
N SER A 7 -17.64 -10.42 7.00
CA SER A 7 -17.91 -8.99 7.11
C SER A 7 -16.68 -8.21 6.66
N PRO A 8 -16.82 -6.95 6.24
CA PRO A 8 -15.66 -6.13 5.89
C PRO A 8 -14.63 -6.05 7.00
N LEU A 9 -15.07 -6.05 8.26
CA LEU A 9 -14.15 -6.06 9.38
C LEU A 9 -13.33 -7.34 9.44
N VAL A 10 -13.97 -8.51 9.22
CA VAL A 10 -13.26 -9.79 9.19
C VAL A 10 -12.28 -9.83 8.01
N GLY A 11 -12.70 -9.37 6.84
CA GLY A 11 -11.83 -9.29 5.68
C GLY A 11 -10.64 -8.39 5.91
N ARG A 12 -10.86 -7.26 6.57
CA ARG A 12 -9.77 -6.33 6.89
C ARG A 12 -8.79 -6.94 7.89
N ASN A 13 -9.28 -7.68 8.88
CA ASN A 13 -8.41 -8.36 9.83
C ASN A 13 -7.57 -9.42 9.15
N ALA A 14 -8.15 -10.18 8.22
CA ALA A 14 -7.39 -11.15 7.43
C ALA A 14 -6.33 -10.48 6.58
N THR A 15 -6.63 -9.32 5.99
CA THR A 15 -5.66 -8.55 5.22
C THR A 15 -4.50 -8.10 6.11
N ARG A 16 -4.80 -7.60 7.30
CA ARG A 16 -3.76 -7.19 8.26
C ARG A 16 -2.88 -8.35 8.69
N ASP A 17 -3.47 -9.52 8.92
CA ASP A 17 -2.71 -10.72 9.28
C ASP A 17 -1.78 -11.13 8.15
N ARG A 18 -2.26 -11.13 6.91
CA ARG A 18 -1.43 -11.41 5.74
C ARG A 18 -0.26 -10.44 5.64
N GLN A 19 -0.54 -9.15 5.86
CA GLN A 19 0.50 -8.12 5.79
C GLN A 19 1.55 -8.31 6.89
N ARG A 20 1.11 -8.64 8.10
CA ARG A 20 2.02 -8.90 9.22
C ARG A 20 2.96 -10.06 8.90
N ILE A 21 2.40 -11.15 8.39
CA ILE A 21 3.18 -12.32 8.00
C ILE A 21 4.12 -11.98 6.85
N GLY A 22 3.63 -11.27 5.84
CA GLY A 22 4.44 -10.86 4.70
C GLY A 22 5.61 -9.98 5.11
N ARG A 23 5.37 -9.02 6.01
CA ARG A 23 6.44 -8.16 6.49
C ARG A 23 7.51 -8.94 7.25
N SER A 24 7.09 -9.87 8.09
CA SER A 24 8.07 -10.64 8.88
C SER A 24 8.91 -11.57 8.02
N GLY A 25 8.41 -11.98 6.86
CA GLY A 25 9.15 -12.82 5.92
C GLY A 25 9.88 -12.07 4.82
N ALA A 26 9.71 -10.74 4.74
CA ALA A 26 10.31 -9.96 3.67
C ALA A 26 11.79 -9.69 3.92
N GLN A 27 12.55 -9.57 2.82
CA GLN A 27 13.91 -9.04 2.90
C GLN A 27 13.86 -7.58 3.38
N SER A 28 14.95 -7.13 3.98
CA SER A 28 15.06 -5.70 4.30
C SER A 28 15.26 -4.88 3.02
N VAL A 29 15.00 -3.58 3.12
CA VAL A 29 15.27 -2.66 2.01
C VAL A 29 16.75 -2.73 1.62
N ARG A 30 17.65 -2.85 2.60
CA ARG A 30 19.09 -3.00 2.34
C ARG A 30 19.39 -4.23 1.50
N GLN A 31 18.76 -5.35 1.80
CA GLN A 31 19.01 -6.60 1.09
C GLN A 31 18.43 -6.56 -0.32
N ARG A 32 17.25 -6.01 -0.48
CA ARG A 32 16.55 -5.99 -1.77
C ARG A 32 17.06 -4.87 -2.69
N PHE A 33 17.39 -3.72 -2.11
CA PHE A 33 17.82 -2.53 -2.85
C PHE A 33 19.08 -1.96 -2.22
N PRO A 34 20.23 -2.63 -2.40
CA PRO A 34 21.46 -2.25 -1.68
C PRO A 34 21.99 -0.87 -2.05
N THR A 35 21.55 -0.28 -3.14
CA THR A 35 22.00 1.05 -3.55
C THR A 35 21.21 2.19 -2.91
N LEU A 36 20.13 1.88 -2.18
CA LEU A 36 19.28 2.92 -1.60
C LEU A 36 19.75 3.30 -0.21
N SER A 37 19.77 4.60 0.08
CA SER A 37 19.91 5.12 1.43
C SER A 37 18.55 5.22 2.12
N SER A 38 17.47 5.41 1.34
CA SER A 38 16.09 5.35 1.82
C SER A 38 15.14 5.28 0.64
N LEU A 39 13.89 4.98 0.93
CA LEU A 39 12.81 4.92 -0.06
C LEU A 39 11.62 5.67 0.50
N GLN A 40 11.17 6.71 -0.20
CA GLN A 40 10.04 7.50 0.25
C GLN A 40 8.82 7.24 -0.61
N LEU A 41 7.69 6.97 0.04
CA LEU A 41 6.39 6.80 -0.61
C LEU A 41 5.47 7.93 -0.15
N ASP A 42 4.91 8.67 -1.10
CA ASP A 42 3.94 9.71 -0.83
C ASP A 42 2.58 9.24 -1.33
N PHE A 43 1.57 9.32 -0.47
CA PHE A 43 0.21 8.88 -0.76
C PHE A 43 -0.75 10.05 -0.70
N ASP A 44 -1.60 10.16 -1.71
CA ASP A 44 -2.71 11.10 -1.73
C ASP A 44 -3.98 10.32 -2.07
N PHE A 45 -4.84 10.15 -1.07
CA PHE A 45 -6.10 9.42 -1.23
C PHE A 45 -7.21 10.38 -1.60
N SER A 46 -8.07 9.97 -2.52
CA SER A 46 -9.23 10.77 -2.91
C SER A 46 -10.43 9.88 -3.15
N ASP A 47 -11.61 10.43 -2.83
CA ASP A 47 -12.88 9.79 -3.12
C ASP A 47 -13.92 10.90 -3.23
N ALA A 48 -14.67 10.89 -4.32
CA ALA A 48 -15.68 11.93 -4.57
C ALA A 48 -16.75 11.99 -3.50
N SER A 49 -16.98 10.88 -2.79
CA SER A 49 -18.07 10.79 -1.82
C SER A 49 -17.68 11.10 -0.39
N GLU A 50 -16.37 11.16 -0.06
CA GLU A 50 -15.93 11.34 1.32
C GLU A 50 -14.65 12.16 1.37
N PHE A 51 -14.47 12.82 2.51
CA PHE A 51 -13.21 13.50 2.82
C PHE A 51 -12.20 12.50 3.37
N ILE A 52 -11.01 12.50 2.82
CA ILE A 52 -9.92 11.63 3.25
C ILE A 52 -8.76 12.51 3.70
N PRO A 53 -8.27 12.33 4.94
CA PRO A 53 -7.07 13.05 5.37
C PRO A 53 -5.87 12.67 4.50
N SER A 54 -5.24 13.65 3.90
CA SER A 54 -4.18 13.45 2.91
C SER A 54 -3.40 14.75 2.80
N PRO A 55 -2.13 14.71 2.41
CA PRO A 55 -1.32 13.57 2.01
C PRO A 55 -0.67 12.84 3.19
N GLN A 56 -0.11 11.68 2.91
CA GLN A 56 0.66 10.89 3.88
C GLN A 56 2.01 10.54 3.28
N VAL A 57 3.04 10.51 4.12
CA VAL A 57 4.40 10.19 3.69
C VAL A 57 4.93 9.05 4.55
N THR A 58 5.52 8.06 3.91
CA THR A 58 6.20 6.95 4.59
C THR A 58 7.61 6.83 4.06
N VAL A 59 8.58 6.73 4.96
CA VAL A 59 9.98 6.57 4.59
C VAL A 59 10.46 5.19 5.07
N PHE A 60 11.03 4.43 4.14
CA PHE A 60 11.63 3.14 4.43
C PHE A 60 13.13 3.29 4.51
N HIS A 61 13.68 3.08 5.69
CA HIS A 61 15.13 3.08 5.91
C HIS A 61 15.69 1.68 5.63
N PRO A 62 17.01 1.54 5.40
CA PRO A 62 17.58 0.26 5.00
C PRO A 62 17.24 -0.95 5.86
N PRO A 63 17.09 -0.86 7.21
CA PRO A 63 16.69 -2.03 8.01
C PRO A 63 15.23 -2.40 7.88
N ALA A 64 14.37 -1.53 7.34
CA ALA A 64 12.94 -1.81 7.26
C ALA A 64 12.65 -2.96 6.30
N PRO A 65 11.58 -3.72 6.54
CA PRO A 65 11.15 -4.73 5.57
C PRO A 65 10.78 -4.10 4.23
N ALA A 66 11.23 -4.71 3.15
CA ALA A 66 10.85 -4.30 1.79
C ALA A 66 9.48 -4.90 1.45
N TYR A 67 8.46 -4.40 2.11
CA TYR A 67 7.09 -4.87 1.99
C TYR A 67 6.18 -3.67 1.73
N PHE A 68 5.50 -3.66 0.60
CA PHE A 68 4.84 -2.47 0.06
C PHE A 68 3.36 -2.69 -0.22
N CYS A 69 2.70 -3.46 0.63
CA CYS A 69 1.25 -3.63 0.60
C CYS A 69 0.63 -2.81 1.73
N PHE A 70 -0.33 -1.96 1.41
CA PHE A 70 -0.92 -1.01 2.35
C PHE A 70 -2.43 -1.15 2.36
N SER A 71 -3.01 -1.13 3.55
CA SER A 71 -4.47 -1.23 3.69
C SER A 71 -5.17 0.04 3.23
N CYS A 72 -6.36 -0.13 2.68
CA CYS A 72 -7.24 1.00 2.41
C CYS A 72 -7.49 1.78 3.71
N PRO A 73 -7.46 3.13 3.69
CA PRO A 73 -7.66 3.93 4.90
C PRO A 73 -9.08 3.87 5.46
N TYR A 74 -10.06 3.43 4.69
CA TYR A 74 -11.40 3.25 5.25
C TYR A 74 -11.42 2.07 6.22
N SER A 75 -11.93 2.30 7.43
CA SER A 75 -11.94 1.28 8.48
C SER A 75 -12.84 0.09 8.15
N ASP A 76 -13.82 0.28 7.29
CA ASP A 76 -14.77 -0.76 6.90
C ASP A 76 -14.41 -1.42 5.55
N CYS A 77 -13.25 -1.12 4.99
CA CYS A 77 -12.84 -1.68 3.69
C CYS A 77 -11.80 -2.78 3.89
N ASP A 78 -11.95 -3.87 3.16
CA ASP A 78 -11.01 -4.99 3.20
C ASP A 78 -9.92 -4.89 2.12
N GLY A 79 -9.88 -3.81 1.37
CA GLY A 79 -8.94 -3.63 0.28
C GLY A 79 -7.52 -3.30 0.72
N GLU A 80 -6.59 -3.50 -0.19
CA GLU A 80 -5.20 -3.11 0.01
C GLU A 80 -4.59 -2.66 -1.31
N PHE A 81 -3.52 -1.89 -1.21
CA PHE A 81 -2.75 -1.42 -2.36
C PHE A 81 -1.39 -2.09 -2.34
N ASP A 82 -1.07 -2.82 -3.41
CA ASP A 82 0.22 -3.48 -3.57
C ASP A 82 1.10 -2.65 -4.49
N LEU A 83 2.10 -2.01 -3.94
CA LEU A 83 3.04 -1.16 -4.68
C LEU A 83 4.35 -1.87 -4.99
N THR A 84 4.41 -3.20 -4.87
CA THR A 84 5.65 -3.94 -5.08
C THR A 84 6.21 -3.71 -6.49
N LYS A 85 5.39 -3.85 -7.51
CA LYS A 85 5.84 -3.63 -8.90
C LYS A 85 6.23 -2.19 -9.18
N PRO A 86 5.41 -1.18 -8.81
CA PRO A 86 5.82 0.21 -8.98
C PRO A 86 7.14 0.55 -8.29
N VAL A 87 7.36 0.02 -7.08
CA VAL A 87 8.62 0.26 -6.37
C VAL A 87 9.79 -0.37 -7.11
N ASP A 88 9.64 -1.62 -7.54
CA ASP A 88 10.70 -2.30 -8.29
C ASP A 88 11.06 -1.53 -9.56
N LEU A 89 10.06 -1.05 -10.28
CA LEU A 89 10.29 -0.26 -11.49
C LEU A 89 10.96 1.08 -11.18
N ALA A 90 10.53 1.75 -10.11
CA ALA A 90 11.11 3.03 -9.72
C ALA A 90 12.59 2.88 -9.40
N VAL A 91 12.95 1.84 -8.66
CA VAL A 91 14.36 1.62 -8.29
C VAL A 91 15.18 1.23 -9.51
N SER A 92 14.68 0.32 -10.35
CA SER A 92 15.44 -0.19 -11.49
C SER A 92 15.55 0.81 -12.63
N SER A 93 14.62 1.74 -12.76
CA SER A 93 14.64 2.72 -13.85
C SER A 93 15.70 3.82 -13.66
N GLY A 94 16.21 3.98 -12.45
CA GLY A 94 17.18 5.04 -12.15
C GLY A 94 16.55 6.42 -11.99
N GLU A 95 15.23 6.52 -12.03
CA GLU A 95 14.54 7.79 -11.88
C GLU A 95 14.58 8.28 -10.44
N THR A 96 14.56 9.60 -10.26
CA THR A 96 14.53 10.20 -8.92
C THR A 96 13.13 10.15 -8.31
N GLN A 97 12.11 10.10 -9.16
CA GLN A 97 10.72 10.05 -8.70
C GLN A 97 9.86 9.46 -9.80
N THR A 98 8.95 8.59 -9.42
CA THR A 98 7.92 8.06 -10.31
C THR A 98 6.58 8.14 -9.61
N GLY A 99 5.49 8.08 -10.36
CA GLY A 99 4.17 8.15 -9.76
C GLY A 99 3.15 7.34 -10.52
N GLY A 100 1.97 7.21 -9.93
CA GLY A 100 0.87 6.49 -10.56
C GLY A 100 -0.41 6.60 -9.75
N GLN A 101 -1.42 5.88 -10.20
CA GLN A 101 -2.73 5.82 -9.58
C GLN A 101 -3.20 4.40 -9.48
N ILE A 102 -3.86 4.08 -8.35
CA ILE A 102 -4.48 2.77 -8.14
C ILE A 102 -5.85 2.98 -7.53
N ARG A 103 -6.86 2.28 -8.05
CA ARG A 103 -8.17 2.22 -7.42
C ARG A 103 -8.22 1.10 -6.40
N CYS A 104 -8.87 1.35 -5.27
CA CYS A 104 -9.15 0.28 -4.33
C CYS A 104 -10.14 -0.70 -4.94
N VAL A 105 -9.85 -1.99 -4.85
CA VAL A 105 -10.73 -3.05 -5.35
C VAL A 105 -11.40 -3.79 -4.20
N GLY A 106 -11.35 -3.23 -3.00
CA GLY A 106 -11.97 -3.82 -1.83
C GLY A 106 -13.47 -3.62 -1.75
N THR A 107 -14.04 -4.21 -0.72
CA THR A 107 -15.48 -4.13 -0.45
C THR A 107 -15.68 -3.48 0.90
N ARG A 108 -16.60 -2.52 0.96
CA ARG A 108 -16.96 -1.80 2.17
C ARG A 108 -18.19 -2.42 2.82
N HIS A 109 -18.55 -1.92 4.00
CA HIS A 109 -19.72 -2.35 4.74
C HIS A 109 -20.96 -2.38 3.82
N GLY A 110 -21.77 -3.41 3.96
CA GLY A 110 -22.94 -3.59 3.13
C GLY A 110 -22.68 -4.15 1.75
N GLY A 111 -21.45 -4.62 1.49
CA GLY A 111 -21.09 -5.20 0.19
C GLY A 111 -20.87 -4.15 -0.90
N VAL A 112 -20.68 -2.91 -0.53
CA VAL A 112 -20.48 -1.81 -1.47
C VAL A 112 -19.04 -1.80 -1.96
N ALA A 113 -18.83 -1.70 -3.27
CA ALA A 113 -17.50 -1.59 -3.83
C ALA A 113 -16.83 -0.29 -3.36
N CYS A 114 -15.56 -0.38 -3.00
CA CYS A 114 -14.81 0.81 -2.60
C CYS A 114 -14.49 1.66 -3.83
N THR A 115 -14.64 2.97 -3.68
CA THR A 115 -14.39 3.93 -4.77
C THR A 115 -13.16 4.80 -4.51
N LEU A 116 -12.39 4.46 -3.48
CA LEU A 116 -11.19 5.22 -3.14
C LEU A 116 -10.14 5.10 -4.22
N CYS A 117 -9.46 6.19 -4.49
CA CYS A 117 -8.35 6.23 -5.43
C CYS A 117 -7.09 6.67 -4.68
N LEU A 118 -5.99 5.98 -4.94
CA LEU A 118 -4.68 6.34 -4.42
C LEU A 118 -3.85 6.93 -5.56
N GLU A 119 -3.42 8.18 -5.39
CA GLU A 119 -2.32 8.74 -6.15
C GLU A 119 -1.05 8.55 -5.33
N PHE A 120 -0.01 8.00 -5.93
CA PHE A 120 1.22 7.76 -5.19
C PHE A 120 2.42 8.29 -5.97
N SER A 121 3.46 8.58 -5.20
CA SER A 121 4.76 8.97 -5.73
C SER A 121 5.83 8.18 -4.99
N ILE A 122 6.81 7.69 -5.73
CA ILE A 122 7.90 6.89 -5.20
C ILE A 122 9.20 7.63 -5.47
N SER A 123 9.95 7.90 -4.40
CA SER A 123 11.22 8.63 -4.48
C SER A 123 12.33 7.78 -3.89
N PRO A 124 13.07 7.01 -4.72
CA PRO A 124 14.24 6.28 -4.25
C PRO A 124 15.39 7.26 -4.00
N HIS A 125 15.93 7.26 -2.79
CA HIS A 125 17.11 8.06 -2.44
C HIS A 125 18.32 7.16 -2.48
N ARG A 126 19.20 7.38 -3.45
CA ARG A 126 20.38 6.53 -3.65
C ARG A 126 21.57 7.09 -2.89
N SER A 127 22.37 6.20 -2.37
CA SER A 127 23.61 6.60 -1.69
C SER A 127 24.76 6.85 -2.66
#